data_2f6cad353d94f3bd88461b61474123e0
#
_entry.id   2f6cad353d94f3bd88461b61474123e0
#
_cell.length_a   1.000
_cell.length_b   1.000
_cell.length_c   1.000
_cell.angle_alpha   90.00
_cell.angle_beta   90.00
_cell.angle_gamma   90.00
#
_symmetry.space_group_name_H-M   'P 1'
#
loop_
_entity.id
_entity.type
_entity.pdbx_description
1 polymer ?
#
loop_
_entity_poly.entity_id
_entity_poly.type
_entity_poly.pdbx_seq_one_letter_code
_entity_poly.pdbx_strand_id
1 'polypeptide(L)'
;MKIIHLILGKANPERMNGVNKVVHALATQQHRAGLDVAVWGITADLTDNYPAREFATRLFPARRNPFGLAPALAQALRQLAGAGPAVVHLHGAFIPVYFTVARRLAALRLPYVLTPHGSYSPAALRKSRLAKLVYQRLFESYLLRRAARVHCLGESEVVGVRALNPRLATALLPYGFEPPQAVVPAAPAAPGRFRVGFCGRLDDHHKGLACLLAGFAEFAHQVPAAELWIIGDGPDRARVDFWAEAAPAGSVQLLGSRYGDEKIGLLGQLDVFAHTSHYEGLPTAVLEAVALGVPCVVTEATNLGSYVRDFGCGEVLAAASPTLLAAALHRLHARWLAQVPGSSLAPHCRDMVATAFCWPRLLPAYQQLYQQALAA
;
A
#
# COMPACT_ATOMS: atom_id res chain seq x y z
N MET A 1 10.37 -14.09 -21.71
CA MET A 1 9.86 -14.48 -20.38
C MET A 1 8.49 -13.88 -20.20
N LYS A 2 7.50 -14.72 -19.89
CA LYS A 2 6.14 -14.27 -19.60
C LYS A 2 5.94 -14.06 -18.09
N ILE A 3 5.31 -12.94 -17.71
CA ILE A 3 5.03 -12.59 -16.31
C ILE A 3 3.51 -12.64 -16.11
N ILE A 4 3.06 -13.42 -15.13
CA ILE A 4 1.64 -13.52 -14.79
C ILE A 4 1.42 -13.00 -13.38
N HIS A 5 0.77 -11.86 -13.23
CA HIS A 5 0.29 -11.38 -11.93
C HIS A 5 -1.01 -12.09 -11.57
N LEU A 6 -0.99 -12.94 -10.54
CA LEU A 6 -2.18 -13.62 -10.03
C LEU A 6 -2.70 -12.92 -8.78
N ILE A 7 -3.97 -12.49 -8.82
CA ILE A 7 -4.61 -11.69 -7.78
C ILE A 7 -6.02 -12.20 -7.44
N LEU A 8 -6.46 -12.01 -6.20
CA LEU A 8 -7.89 -12.05 -5.88
C LEU A 8 -8.55 -10.74 -6.30
N GLY A 9 -9.49 -10.82 -7.23
CA GLY A 9 -10.13 -9.66 -7.83
C GLY A 9 -9.71 -9.45 -9.29
N LYS A 10 -9.83 -8.22 -9.77
CA LYS A 10 -9.71 -7.86 -11.19
C LYS A 10 -8.57 -6.88 -11.47
N ALA A 11 -7.72 -6.55 -10.49
CA ALA A 11 -6.77 -5.43 -10.57
C ALA A 11 -7.46 -4.13 -11.03
N ASN A 12 -8.66 -3.85 -10.52
CA ASN A 12 -9.39 -2.63 -10.87
C ASN A 12 -8.88 -1.45 -10.02
N PRO A 13 -8.27 -0.40 -10.61
CA PRO A 13 -7.69 0.73 -9.89
C PRO A 13 -8.74 1.64 -9.23
N GLU A 14 -10.00 1.58 -9.68
CA GLU A 14 -11.11 2.38 -9.13
C GLU A 14 -11.67 1.82 -7.82
N ARG A 15 -11.31 0.58 -7.45
CA ARG A 15 -11.74 0.00 -6.18
C ARG A 15 -10.86 0.45 -5.02
N MET A 16 -11.44 0.50 -3.81
CA MET A 16 -10.76 0.87 -2.55
C MET A 16 -9.67 -0.13 -2.08
N ASN A 17 -9.30 -1.10 -2.89
CA ASN A 17 -8.29 -2.10 -2.54
C ASN A 17 -6.91 -1.67 -3.08
N GLY A 18 -6.00 -1.32 -2.19
CA GLY A 18 -4.63 -0.89 -2.56
C GLY A 18 -3.88 -1.91 -3.41
N VAL A 19 -4.07 -3.23 -3.17
CA VAL A 19 -3.42 -4.29 -3.96
C VAL A 19 -3.87 -4.24 -5.42
N ASN A 20 -5.17 -4.00 -5.69
CA ASN A 20 -5.66 -3.88 -7.07
C ASN A 20 -4.99 -2.71 -7.82
N LYS A 21 -4.85 -1.55 -7.16
CA LYS A 21 -4.17 -0.36 -7.73
C LYS A 21 -2.71 -0.64 -8.04
N VAL A 22 -2.00 -1.24 -7.10
CA VAL A 22 -0.57 -1.56 -7.23
C VAL A 22 -0.33 -2.55 -8.36
N VAL A 23 -1.11 -3.63 -8.43
CA VAL A 23 -0.96 -4.64 -9.49
C VAL A 23 -1.31 -4.07 -10.86
N HIS A 24 -2.35 -3.23 -10.95
CA HIS A 24 -2.68 -2.52 -12.19
C HIS A 24 -1.51 -1.64 -12.64
N ALA A 25 -1.01 -0.77 -11.77
CA ALA A 25 0.10 0.14 -12.09
C ALA A 25 1.37 -0.62 -12.49
N LEU A 26 1.74 -1.67 -11.73
CA LEU A 26 2.91 -2.50 -12.03
C LEU A 26 2.78 -3.18 -13.40
N ALA A 27 1.63 -3.81 -13.70
CA ALA A 27 1.41 -4.47 -14.98
C ALA A 27 1.40 -3.48 -16.16
N THR A 28 0.82 -2.29 -15.98
CA THR A 28 0.84 -1.21 -16.98
C THR A 28 2.27 -0.80 -17.30
N GLN A 29 3.07 -0.50 -16.28
CA GLN A 29 4.45 -0.04 -16.49
C GLN A 29 5.36 -1.12 -17.05
N GLN A 30 5.16 -2.37 -16.67
CA GLN A 30 5.87 -3.50 -17.25
C GLN A 30 5.50 -3.70 -18.73
N HIS A 31 4.22 -3.58 -19.08
CA HIS A 31 3.77 -3.64 -20.48
C HIS A 31 4.38 -2.51 -21.32
N ARG A 32 4.33 -1.27 -20.83
CA ARG A 32 4.95 -0.10 -21.50
C ARG A 32 6.45 -0.26 -21.69
N ALA A 33 7.12 -0.98 -20.76
CA ALA A 33 8.54 -1.32 -20.88
C ALA A 33 8.81 -2.51 -21.84
N GLY A 34 7.80 -3.01 -22.56
CA GLY A 34 7.93 -4.09 -23.54
C GLY A 34 8.00 -5.50 -22.94
N LEU A 35 7.64 -5.67 -21.66
CA LEU A 35 7.58 -6.99 -21.05
C LEU A 35 6.29 -7.73 -21.43
N ASP A 36 6.38 -9.04 -21.66
CA ASP A 36 5.21 -9.91 -21.88
C ASP A 36 4.54 -10.18 -20.52
N VAL A 37 3.57 -9.34 -20.17
CA VAL A 37 2.87 -9.34 -18.90
C VAL A 37 1.36 -9.55 -19.07
N ALA A 38 0.75 -10.30 -18.15
CA ALA A 38 -0.69 -10.44 -18.06
C ALA A 38 -1.15 -10.48 -16.59
N VAL A 39 -2.38 -10.04 -16.34
CA VAL A 39 -3.04 -10.16 -15.05
C VAL A 39 -4.09 -11.26 -15.09
N TRP A 40 -3.98 -12.21 -14.17
CA TRP A 40 -4.95 -13.27 -13.97
C TRP A 40 -5.72 -13.02 -12.66
N GLY A 41 -7.02 -12.78 -12.79
CA GLY A 41 -7.89 -12.47 -11.66
C GLY A 41 -8.71 -13.68 -11.23
N ILE A 42 -8.73 -14.00 -9.93
CA ILE A 42 -9.69 -14.96 -9.35
C ILE A 42 -10.82 -14.14 -8.74
N THR A 43 -12.04 -14.29 -9.25
CA THR A 43 -13.18 -13.44 -8.85
C THR A 43 -14.50 -14.20 -8.97
N ALA A 44 -15.50 -13.79 -8.18
CA ALA A 44 -16.87 -14.32 -8.33
C ALA A 44 -17.61 -13.70 -9.53
N ASP A 45 -17.26 -12.46 -9.88
CA ASP A 45 -17.82 -11.72 -11.01
C ASP A 45 -16.82 -11.69 -12.16
N LEU A 46 -17.17 -12.32 -13.28
CA LEU A 46 -16.33 -12.45 -14.48
C LEU A 46 -16.55 -11.35 -15.52
N THR A 47 -17.40 -10.36 -15.25
CA THR A 47 -17.65 -9.25 -16.18
C THR A 47 -16.45 -8.31 -16.26
N ASP A 48 -16.22 -7.72 -17.43
CA ASP A 48 -15.12 -6.77 -17.66
C ASP A 48 -15.49 -5.35 -17.22
N ASN A 49 -16.01 -5.21 -16.00
CA ASN A 49 -16.41 -3.94 -15.40
C ASN A 49 -15.24 -3.17 -14.79
N TYR A 50 -14.24 -2.88 -15.58
CA TYR A 50 -13.05 -2.10 -15.20
C TYR A 50 -12.59 -1.23 -16.39
N PRO A 51 -11.83 -0.13 -16.16
CA PRO A 51 -11.32 0.70 -17.23
C PRO A 51 -10.49 -0.08 -18.26
N ALA A 52 -10.46 0.42 -19.49
CA ALA A 52 -9.57 -0.11 -20.53
C ALA A 52 -8.12 -0.16 -20.03
N ARG A 53 -7.38 -1.19 -20.40
CA ARG A 53 -6.00 -1.41 -19.96
C ARG A 53 -5.11 -1.91 -21.10
N GLU A 54 -3.83 -1.61 -21.00
CA GLU A 54 -2.85 -1.91 -22.04
C GLU A 54 -2.38 -3.38 -22.00
N PHE A 55 -2.41 -4.00 -20.84
CA PHE A 55 -1.98 -5.38 -20.62
C PHE A 55 -3.14 -6.39 -20.71
N ALA A 56 -2.81 -7.63 -21.10
CA ALA A 56 -3.78 -8.71 -21.17
C ALA A 56 -4.34 -9.08 -19.79
N THR A 57 -5.65 -9.30 -19.71
CA THR A 57 -6.32 -9.75 -18.48
C THR A 57 -7.13 -11.01 -18.75
N ARG A 58 -7.07 -11.96 -17.81
CA ARG A 58 -7.91 -13.17 -17.84
C ARG A 58 -8.55 -13.39 -16.48
N LEU A 59 -9.86 -13.54 -16.44
CA LEU A 59 -10.61 -13.77 -15.22
C LEU A 59 -10.96 -15.25 -15.06
N PHE A 60 -10.89 -15.74 -13.83
CA PHE A 60 -11.20 -17.11 -13.45
C PHE A 60 -12.20 -17.12 -12.30
N PRO A 61 -13.21 -18.04 -12.33
CA PRO A 61 -14.23 -18.09 -11.30
C PRO A 61 -13.66 -18.51 -9.94
N ALA A 62 -13.95 -17.73 -8.90
CA ALA A 62 -13.74 -18.16 -7.52
C ALA A 62 -14.63 -19.36 -7.21
N ARG A 63 -14.13 -20.33 -6.46
CA ARG A 63 -14.88 -21.53 -6.06
C ARG A 63 -15.50 -21.36 -4.68
N ARG A 64 -16.63 -22.03 -4.42
CA ARG A 64 -17.23 -22.07 -3.06
C ARG A 64 -16.26 -22.63 -2.01
N ASN A 65 -15.52 -23.68 -2.35
CA ASN A 65 -14.41 -24.15 -1.52
C ASN A 65 -13.27 -23.14 -1.63
N PRO A 66 -12.83 -22.48 -0.54
CA PRO A 66 -11.79 -21.47 -0.58
C PRO A 66 -10.41 -21.99 -1.02
N PHE A 67 -10.16 -23.30 -0.94
CA PHE A 67 -8.97 -23.97 -1.49
C PHE A 67 -9.18 -24.45 -2.93
N GLY A 68 -10.39 -24.33 -3.47
CA GLY A 68 -10.76 -24.88 -4.77
C GLY A 68 -10.11 -24.11 -5.92
N LEU A 69 -9.40 -24.83 -6.78
CA LEU A 69 -8.85 -24.28 -8.03
C LEU A 69 -9.85 -24.46 -9.17
N ALA A 70 -10.16 -23.39 -9.90
CA ALA A 70 -11.01 -23.48 -11.07
C ALA A 70 -10.34 -24.34 -12.18
N PRO A 71 -11.06 -25.26 -12.84
CA PRO A 71 -10.49 -26.08 -13.93
C PRO A 71 -9.85 -25.23 -15.02
N ALA A 72 -10.47 -24.12 -15.40
CA ALA A 72 -9.95 -23.18 -16.38
C ALA A 72 -8.60 -22.57 -15.97
N LEU A 73 -8.41 -22.22 -14.66
CA LEU A 73 -7.13 -21.74 -14.16
C LEU A 73 -6.08 -22.87 -14.15
N ALA A 74 -6.46 -24.08 -13.74
CA ALA A 74 -5.56 -25.24 -13.79
C ALA A 74 -5.09 -25.56 -15.22
N GLN A 75 -5.97 -25.41 -16.20
CA GLN A 75 -5.63 -25.57 -17.62
C GLN A 75 -4.72 -24.44 -18.12
N ALA A 76 -5.01 -23.19 -17.76
CA ALA A 76 -4.18 -22.04 -18.13
C ALA A 76 -2.75 -22.17 -17.58
N LEU A 77 -2.58 -22.65 -16.34
CA LEU A 77 -1.25 -22.92 -15.76
C LEU A 77 -0.51 -24.03 -16.52
N ARG A 78 -1.19 -25.08 -16.99
CA ARG A 78 -0.57 -26.13 -17.84
C ARG A 78 -0.11 -25.54 -19.19
N GLN A 79 -0.95 -24.75 -19.82
CA GLN A 79 -0.61 -24.08 -21.08
C GLN A 79 0.58 -23.14 -20.90
N LEU A 80 0.62 -22.38 -19.80
CA LEU A 80 1.73 -21.48 -19.47
C LEU A 80 3.05 -22.26 -19.34
N ALA A 81 3.04 -23.41 -18.66
CA ALA A 81 4.23 -24.24 -18.49
C ALA A 81 4.77 -24.82 -19.82
N GLY A 82 3.91 -25.04 -20.81
CA GLY A 82 4.30 -25.51 -22.15
C GLY A 82 4.70 -24.41 -23.13
N ALA A 83 4.47 -23.14 -22.79
CA ALA A 83 4.67 -22.02 -23.72
C ALA A 83 6.07 -21.36 -23.63
N GLY A 84 6.93 -21.82 -22.74
CA GLY A 84 8.28 -21.29 -22.57
C GLY A 84 8.51 -20.68 -21.17
N PRO A 85 9.62 -19.95 -20.97
CA PRO A 85 9.98 -19.38 -19.66
C PRO A 85 8.92 -18.42 -19.13
N ALA A 86 8.38 -18.72 -17.94
CA ALA A 86 7.35 -17.90 -17.30
C ALA A 86 7.53 -17.85 -15.78
N VAL A 87 7.14 -16.74 -15.18
CA VAL A 87 7.07 -16.51 -13.72
C VAL A 87 5.66 -16.09 -13.34
N VAL A 88 5.13 -16.71 -12.28
CA VAL A 88 3.86 -16.29 -11.70
C VAL A 88 4.13 -15.41 -10.48
N HIS A 89 3.54 -14.23 -10.42
CA HIS A 89 3.67 -13.31 -9.28
C HIS A 89 2.35 -13.31 -8.49
N LEU A 90 2.36 -13.94 -7.32
CA LEU A 90 1.21 -14.04 -6.42
C LEU A 90 1.13 -12.78 -5.55
N HIS A 91 -0.05 -12.18 -5.46
CA HIS A 91 -0.29 -10.97 -4.67
C HIS A 91 -1.25 -11.22 -3.50
N GLY A 92 -0.74 -11.11 -2.28
CA GLY A 92 -1.47 -11.33 -1.03
C GLY A 92 -0.96 -12.55 -0.26
N ALA A 93 -1.36 -12.66 1.00
CA ALA A 93 -0.99 -13.74 1.91
C ALA A 93 -2.23 -14.26 2.65
N PHE A 94 -2.13 -15.44 3.23
CA PHE A 94 -3.23 -16.13 3.93
C PHE A 94 -4.46 -16.34 3.04
N ILE A 95 -4.24 -16.63 1.77
CA ILE A 95 -5.27 -16.85 0.75
C ILE A 95 -5.36 -18.36 0.45
N PRO A 96 -6.46 -19.06 0.84
CA PRO A 96 -6.53 -20.52 0.74
C PRO A 96 -6.28 -21.09 -0.66
N VAL A 97 -6.81 -20.47 -1.71
CA VAL A 97 -6.61 -20.94 -3.08
C VAL A 97 -5.13 -20.88 -3.51
N TYR A 98 -4.32 -19.99 -2.92
CA TYR A 98 -2.90 -19.88 -3.26
C TYR A 98 -2.09 -21.09 -2.79
N PHE A 99 -2.51 -21.80 -1.75
CA PHE A 99 -1.91 -23.10 -1.40
C PHE A 99 -2.07 -24.10 -2.54
N THR A 100 -3.27 -24.21 -3.12
CA THR A 100 -3.54 -25.13 -4.25
C THR A 100 -2.82 -24.66 -5.53
N VAL A 101 -2.78 -23.34 -5.77
CA VAL A 101 -2.00 -22.74 -6.87
C VAL A 101 -0.52 -23.10 -6.72
N ALA A 102 0.08 -22.90 -5.54
CA ALA A 102 1.49 -23.19 -5.30
C ALA A 102 1.83 -24.68 -5.50
N ARG A 103 0.95 -25.59 -5.05
CA ARG A 103 1.08 -27.02 -5.33
C ARG A 103 1.07 -27.30 -6.84
N ARG A 104 0.18 -26.63 -7.57
CA ARG A 104 0.08 -26.79 -9.02
C ARG A 104 1.30 -26.23 -9.75
N LEU A 105 1.78 -25.04 -9.34
CA LEU A 105 3.00 -24.42 -9.88
C LEU A 105 4.22 -25.32 -9.65
N ALA A 106 4.37 -25.86 -8.44
CA ALA A 106 5.45 -26.81 -8.12
C ALA A 106 5.41 -28.07 -8.99
N ALA A 107 4.23 -28.67 -9.19
CA ALA A 107 4.07 -29.84 -10.05
C ALA A 107 4.37 -29.56 -11.54
N LEU A 108 4.18 -28.31 -11.98
CA LEU A 108 4.46 -27.85 -13.34
C LEU A 108 5.88 -27.26 -13.49
N ARG A 109 6.67 -27.23 -12.42
CA ARG A 109 8.00 -26.57 -12.35
C ARG A 109 7.97 -25.10 -12.81
N LEU A 110 6.86 -24.40 -12.53
CA LEU A 110 6.71 -22.98 -12.76
C LEU A 110 7.14 -22.23 -11.51
N PRO A 111 8.19 -21.38 -11.57
CA PRO A 111 8.60 -20.57 -10.44
C PRO A 111 7.59 -19.47 -10.15
N TYR A 112 7.53 -19.06 -8.89
CA TYR A 112 6.69 -17.93 -8.52
C TYR A 112 7.36 -17.02 -7.48
N VAL A 113 6.98 -15.75 -7.56
CA VAL A 113 7.26 -14.69 -6.58
C VAL A 113 5.99 -14.48 -5.75
N LEU A 114 6.13 -14.20 -4.46
CA LEU A 114 5.01 -13.90 -3.57
C LEU A 114 5.18 -12.51 -2.95
N THR A 115 4.22 -11.60 -3.17
CA THR A 115 4.17 -10.30 -2.48
C THR A 115 3.03 -10.30 -1.46
N PRO A 116 3.31 -10.24 -0.14
CA PRO A 116 2.29 -10.32 0.90
C PRO A 116 1.53 -9.01 1.14
N HIS A 117 1.98 -7.87 0.63
CA HIS A 117 1.36 -6.55 0.78
C HIS A 117 1.09 -6.15 2.25
N GLY A 118 2.11 -6.22 3.11
CA GLY A 118 2.02 -5.85 4.52
C GLY A 118 1.55 -6.98 5.45
N SER A 119 1.03 -8.09 4.90
CA SER A 119 0.39 -9.15 5.69
C SER A 119 1.35 -9.96 6.58
N TYR A 120 2.65 -9.95 6.30
CA TYR A 120 3.66 -10.63 7.12
C TYR A 120 4.41 -9.69 8.06
N SER A 121 4.05 -8.41 8.13
CA SER A 121 4.62 -7.54 9.17
C SER A 121 4.32 -8.09 10.58
N PRO A 122 5.20 -7.88 11.58
CA PRO A 122 4.99 -8.39 12.94
C PRO A 122 3.64 -7.98 13.54
N ALA A 123 3.17 -6.76 13.29
CA ALA A 123 1.89 -6.28 13.77
C ALA A 123 0.70 -6.97 13.06
N ALA A 124 0.76 -7.16 11.75
CA ALA A 124 -0.26 -7.89 11.00
C ALA A 124 -0.37 -9.35 11.46
N LEU A 125 0.74 -9.99 11.81
CA LEU A 125 0.76 -11.37 12.29
C LEU A 125 0.14 -11.54 13.69
N ARG A 126 0.09 -10.48 14.50
CA ARG A 126 -0.57 -10.50 15.82
C ARG A 126 -2.10 -10.56 15.73
N LYS A 127 -2.70 -10.02 14.69
CA LYS A 127 -4.15 -10.08 14.44
C LYS A 127 -4.58 -11.52 14.20
N SER A 128 -5.56 -12.03 14.95
CA SER A 128 -6.07 -13.41 14.86
C SER A 128 -4.94 -14.47 14.99
N ARG A 129 -4.01 -14.25 15.93
CA ARG A 129 -2.75 -14.98 16.06
C ARG A 129 -2.90 -16.50 16.03
N LEU A 130 -3.85 -17.06 16.78
CA LEU A 130 -4.05 -18.52 16.83
C LEU A 130 -4.49 -19.09 15.49
N ALA A 131 -5.50 -18.49 14.85
CA ALA A 131 -5.98 -18.93 13.54
C ALA A 131 -4.89 -18.80 12.47
N LYS A 132 -4.13 -17.69 12.47
CA LYS A 132 -3.01 -17.50 11.56
C LYS A 132 -1.87 -18.47 11.81
N LEU A 133 -1.58 -18.79 13.08
CA LEU A 133 -0.53 -19.78 13.43
C LEU A 133 -0.87 -21.18 12.90
N VAL A 134 -2.12 -21.60 13.07
CA VAL A 134 -2.60 -22.89 12.56
C VAL A 134 -2.54 -22.89 11.02
N TYR A 135 -3.11 -21.86 10.39
CA TYR A 135 -3.10 -21.73 8.93
C TYR A 135 -1.67 -21.66 8.37
N GLN A 136 -0.79 -20.93 9.02
CA GLN A 136 0.61 -20.80 8.65
C GLN A 136 1.31 -22.17 8.67
N ARG A 137 1.12 -22.97 9.72
CA ARG A 137 1.74 -24.29 9.82
C ARG A 137 1.23 -25.26 8.76
N LEU A 138 -0.06 -25.24 8.49
CA LEU A 138 -0.70 -26.20 7.59
C LEU A 138 -0.54 -25.84 6.10
N PHE A 139 -0.59 -24.55 5.77
CA PHE A 139 -0.73 -24.11 4.37
C PHE A 139 0.33 -23.07 3.97
N GLU A 140 0.45 -21.98 4.73
CA GLU A 140 1.27 -20.83 4.35
C GLU A 140 2.78 -21.15 4.33
N SER A 141 3.24 -22.01 5.25
CA SER A 141 4.62 -22.47 5.27
C SER A 141 5.02 -23.25 4.00
N TYR A 142 4.09 -24.00 3.40
CA TYR A 142 4.32 -24.63 2.11
C TYR A 142 4.46 -23.59 1.00
N LEU A 143 3.53 -22.64 0.94
CA LEU A 143 3.55 -21.55 -0.03
C LEU A 143 4.86 -20.76 0.05
N LEU A 144 5.28 -20.38 1.26
CA LEU A 144 6.52 -19.64 1.49
C LEU A 144 7.78 -20.42 1.07
N ARG A 145 7.89 -21.71 1.46
CA ARG A 145 9.06 -22.53 1.13
C ARG A 145 9.22 -22.84 -0.36
N ARG A 146 8.14 -22.79 -1.12
CA ARG A 146 8.14 -23.05 -2.57
C ARG A 146 8.23 -21.78 -3.41
N ALA A 147 8.09 -20.61 -2.81
CA ALA A 147 8.33 -19.35 -3.49
C ALA A 147 9.81 -19.23 -3.87
N ALA A 148 10.10 -18.93 -5.13
CA ALA A 148 11.46 -18.62 -5.57
C ALA A 148 12.00 -17.38 -4.87
N ARG A 149 11.13 -16.39 -4.62
CA ARG A 149 11.41 -15.18 -3.84
C ARG A 149 10.15 -14.72 -3.11
N VAL A 150 10.32 -14.19 -1.89
CA VAL A 150 9.29 -13.40 -1.21
C VAL A 150 9.63 -11.92 -1.43
N HIS A 151 8.80 -11.25 -2.21
CA HIS A 151 8.96 -9.84 -2.53
C HIS A 151 8.32 -9.00 -1.42
N CYS A 152 9.16 -8.32 -0.64
CA CYS A 152 8.77 -7.46 0.49
C CYS A 152 8.77 -6.00 0.02
N LEU A 153 7.71 -5.27 0.36
CA LEU A 153 7.56 -3.86 0.02
C LEU A 153 8.30 -2.93 0.99
N GLY A 154 8.63 -3.44 2.18
CA GLY A 154 9.34 -2.69 3.22
C GLY A 154 10.04 -3.58 4.21
N GLU A 155 10.89 -2.98 5.03
CA GLU A 155 11.71 -3.66 6.04
C GLU A 155 10.88 -4.45 7.07
N SER A 156 9.72 -3.94 7.46
CA SER A 156 8.84 -4.63 8.40
C SER A 156 8.36 -5.99 7.88
N GLU A 157 8.15 -6.13 6.56
CA GLU A 157 7.83 -7.42 5.95
C GLU A 157 9.04 -8.34 5.92
N VAL A 158 10.25 -7.83 5.63
CA VAL A 158 11.49 -8.61 5.68
C VAL A 158 11.69 -9.21 7.08
N VAL A 159 11.54 -8.39 8.12
CA VAL A 159 11.61 -8.84 9.53
C VAL A 159 10.58 -9.92 9.80
N GLY A 160 9.33 -9.72 9.40
CA GLY A 160 8.26 -10.69 9.60
C GLY A 160 8.49 -12.00 8.84
N VAL A 161 8.90 -11.94 7.57
CA VAL A 161 9.21 -13.14 6.76
C VAL A 161 10.37 -13.93 7.37
N ARG A 162 11.44 -13.25 7.80
CA ARG A 162 12.58 -13.90 8.45
C ARG A 162 12.22 -14.51 9.81
N ALA A 163 11.30 -13.90 10.56
CA ALA A 163 10.77 -14.48 11.79
C ALA A 163 9.94 -15.76 11.53
N LEU A 164 9.26 -15.85 10.38
CA LEU A 164 8.55 -17.07 9.96
C LEU A 164 9.53 -18.18 9.53
N ASN A 165 10.55 -17.83 8.77
CA ASN A 165 11.63 -18.73 8.36
C ASN A 165 12.84 -17.93 7.85
N PRO A 166 13.98 -17.94 8.54
CA PRO A 166 15.17 -17.16 8.17
C PRO A 166 15.85 -17.60 6.85
N ARG A 167 15.51 -18.79 6.35
CA ARG A 167 16.09 -19.35 5.11
C ARG A 167 15.32 -18.92 3.86
N LEU A 168 14.22 -18.17 3.98
CA LEU A 168 13.46 -17.70 2.83
C LEU A 168 14.24 -16.64 2.07
N ALA A 169 14.30 -16.79 0.75
CA ALA A 169 14.91 -15.78 -0.12
C ALA A 169 13.95 -14.59 -0.24
N THR A 170 14.32 -13.47 0.39
CA THR A 170 13.57 -12.21 0.34
C THR A 170 14.16 -11.26 -0.68
N ALA A 171 13.32 -10.44 -1.31
CA ALA A 171 13.73 -9.29 -2.11
C ALA A 171 12.99 -8.06 -1.58
N LEU A 172 13.73 -7.05 -1.12
CA LEU A 172 13.18 -5.77 -0.70
C LEU A 172 13.12 -4.85 -1.91
N LEU A 173 11.93 -4.50 -2.34
CA LEU A 173 11.73 -3.63 -3.49
C LEU A 173 10.37 -2.93 -3.34
N PRO A 174 10.30 -1.58 -3.26
CA PRO A 174 9.03 -0.88 -3.26
C PRO A 174 8.35 -1.01 -4.62
N TYR A 175 7.05 -0.77 -4.68
CA TYR A 175 6.43 -0.53 -5.99
C TYR A 175 6.60 0.93 -6.40
N GLY A 176 6.56 1.15 -7.71
CA GLY A 176 6.64 2.49 -8.26
C GLY A 176 5.32 3.24 -8.10
N PHE A 177 5.42 4.53 -8.13
CA PHE A 177 4.29 5.44 -8.06
C PHE A 177 4.33 6.41 -9.24
N GLU A 178 3.19 6.67 -9.85
CA GLU A 178 3.03 7.65 -10.91
C GLU A 178 2.31 8.87 -10.30
N PRO A 179 2.99 10.02 -10.18
CA PRO A 179 2.37 11.22 -9.68
C PRO A 179 1.15 11.62 -10.52
N PRO A 180 0.10 12.20 -9.94
CA PRO A 180 -1.03 12.73 -10.68
C PRO A 180 -0.55 13.73 -11.75
N GLN A 181 -1.02 13.58 -13.00
CA GLN A 181 -0.58 14.41 -14.13
C GLN A 181 -1.09 15.86 -14.07
N ALA A 182 -2.15 16.12 -13.37
CA ALA A 182 -2.72 17.46 -13.19
C ALA A 182 -2.79 17.77 -11.68
N VAL A 183 -1.82 18.50 -11.19
CA VAL A 183 -2.04 19.33 -10.02
C VAL A 183 -2.85 20.52 -10.52
N VAL A 184 -4.19 20.42 -10.52
CA VAL A 184 -5.00 21.64 -10.49
C VAL A 184 -4.56 22.32 -9.21
N PRO A 185 -3.99 23.55 -9.27
CA PRO A 185 -3.68 24.29 -8.06
C PRO A 185 -4.99 24.33 -7.26
N ALA A 186 -5.04 23.61 -6.15
CA ALA A 186 -6.17 23.77 -5.25
C ALA A 186 -6.27 25.25 -4.95
N ALA A 187 -7.50 25.78 -4.89
CA ALA A 187 -7.69 27.15 -4.43
C ALA A 187 -6.85 27.32 -3.15
N PRO A 188 -6.08 28.41 -3.03
CA PRO A 188 -5.19 28.57 -1.89
C PRO A 188 -5.96 28.28 -0.62
N ALA A 189 -5.37 27.49 0.27
CA ALA A 189 -5.95 27.21 1.58
C ALA A 189 -6.43 28.52 2.20
N ALA A 190 -7.60 28.52 2.85
CA ALA A 190 -8.07 29.73 3.52
C ALA A 190 -6.95 30.23 4.43
N PRO A 191 -6.51 31.50 4.29
CA PRO A 191 -5.36 32.00 5.02
C PRO A 191 -5.56 31.84 6.53
N GLY A 192 -4.51 31.39 7.21
CA GLY A 192 -4.51 31.29 8.67
C GLY A 192 -5.00 29.96 9.27
N ARG A 193 -5.33 28.95 8.46
CA ARG A 193 -5.68 27.60 8.96
C ARG A 193 -4.59 26.59 8.64
N PHE A 194 -4.22 25.79 9.64
CA PHE A 194 -3.25 24.68 9.48
C PHE A 194 -4.02 23.36 9.32
N ARG A 195 -3.95 22.76 8.13
CA ARG A 195 -4.73 21.57 7.76
C ARG A 195 -3.90 20.31 7.83
N VAL A 196 -4.26 19.46 8.77
CA VAL A 196 -3.76 18.07 8.86
C VAL A 196 -4.74 17.17 8.12
N GLY A 197 -4.27 16.22 7.33
CA GLY A 197 -5.12 15.32 6.60
C GLY A 197 -4.78 13.85 6.81
N PHE A 198 -5.80 13.00 6.69
CA PHE A 198 -5.70 11.56 6.61
C PHE A 198 -6.53 11.07 5.42
N CYS A 199 -6.05 10.07 4.68
CA CYS A 199 -6.82 9.41 3.65
C CYS A 199 -6.66 7.90 3.72
N GLY A 200 -7.77 7.17 3.87
CA GLY A 200 -7.74 5.72 3.91
C GLY A 200 -9.01 5.08 4.45
N ARG A 201 -9.02 3.74 4.48
CA ARG A 201 -10.11 2.99 5.09
C ARG A 201 -10.15 3.25 6.60
N LEU A 202 -11.31 3.51 7.15
CA LEU A 202 -11.52 3.69 8.59
C LEU A 202 -11.56 2.32 9.30
N ASP A 203 -10.37 1.77 9.54
CA ASP A 203 -10.09 0.53 10.29
C ASP A 203 -8.98 0.87 11.28
N ASP A 204 -9.35 1.15 12.52
CA ASP A 204 -8.42 1.63 13.57
C ASP A 204 -7.29 0.63 13.85
N HIS A 205 -7.62 -0.65 13.91
CA HIS A 205 -6.63 -1.71 14.15
C HIS A 205 -5.48 -1.66 13.10
N HIS A 206 -5.78 -1.20 11.90
CA HIS A 206 -4.80 -1.05 10.82
C HIS A 206 -4.21 0.36 10.80
N LYS A 207 -5.07 1.38 10.80
CA LYS A 207 -4.70 2.77 10.51
C LYS A 207 -4.34 3.62 11.73
N GLY A 208 -4.59 3.12 12.95
CA GLY A 208 -4.28 3.85 14.18
C GLY A 208 -5.07 5.16 14.32
N LEU A 209 -6.36 5.13 13.98
CA LEU A 209 -7.24 6.31 13.96
C LEU A 209 -7.46 6.90 15.35
N ALA A 210 -7.50 6.05 16.38
CA ALA A 210 -7.56 6.50 17.77
C ALA A 210 -6.31 7.34 18.14
N CYS A 211 -5.13 6.90 17.69
CA CYS A 211 -3.88 7.65 17.86
C CYS A 211 -3.90 8.98 17.10
N LEU A 212 -4.39 8.96 15.86
CA LEU A 212 -4.50 10.15 15.01
C LEU A 212 -5.36 11.21 15.69
N LEU A 213 -6.58 10.83 16.11
CA LEU A 213 -7.54 11.76 16.71
C LEU A 213 -7.10 12.27 18.07
N ALA A 214 -6.58 11.40 18.94
CA ALA A 214 -6.08 11.83 20.25
C ALA A 214 -4.86 12.77 20.13
N GLY A 215 -3.90 12.45 19.24
CA GLY A 215 -2.73 13.32 19.03
C GLY A 215 -3.09 14.64 18.33
N PHE A 216 -4.06 14.61 17.42
CA PHE A 216 -4.58 15.85 16.83
C PHE A 216 -5.33 16.70 17.87
N ALA A 217 -6.15 16.10 18.74
CA ALA A 217 -6.85 16.84 19.80
C ALA A 217 -5.86 17.52 20.75
N GLU A 218 -4.79 16.82 21.19
CA GLU A 218 -3.72 17.40 22.01
C GLU A 218 -3.07 18.60 21.32
N PHE A 219 -2.78 18.49 20.03
CA PHE A 219 -2.23 19.58 19.22
C PHE A 219 -3.21 20.75 19.05
N ALA A 220 -4.47 20.47 18.69
CA ALA A 220 -5.48 21.48 18.33
C ALA A 220 -5.93 22.33 19.55
N HIS A 221 -5.87 21.80 20.78
CA HIS A 221 -6.10 22.59 21.99
C HIS A 221 -5.08 23.73 22.17
N GLN A 222 -3.86 23.57 21.61
CA GLN A 222 -2.83 24.61 21.66
C GLN A 222 -2.78 25.45 20.37
N VAL A 223 -3.37 24.95 19.27
CA VAL A 223 -3.42 25.60 17.95
C VAL A 223 -4.87 25.68 17.47
N PRO A 224 -5.67 26.66 17.95
CA PRO A 224 -7.11 26.74 17.64
C PRO A 224 -7.45 26.85 16.15
N ALA A 225 -6.51 27.30 15.32
CA ALA A 225 -6.67 27.41 13.88
C ALA A 225 -6.38 26.08 13.14
N ALA A 226 -6.08 24.97 13.85
CA ALA A 226 -5.83 23.66 13.24
C ALA A 226 -7.14 22.99 12.82
N GLU A 227 -7.09 22.31 11.67
CA GLU A 227 -8.17 21.45 11.15
C GLU A 227 -7.63 20.06 10.83
N LEU A 228 -8.41 19.00 11.12
CA LEU A 228 -8.15 17.63 10.68
C LEU A 228 -9.20 17.22 9.65
N TRP A 229 -8.75 16.88 8.45
CA TRP A 229 -9.59 16.32 7.40
C TRP A 229 -9.39 14.81 7.29
N ILE A 230 -10.48 14.06 7.47
CA ILE A 230 -10.49 12.60 7.36
C ILE A 230 -11.22 12.22 6.09
N ILE A 231 -10.47 11.71 5.10
CA ILE A 231 -10.97 11.28 3.78
C ILE A 231 -11.04 9.76 3.78
N GLY A 232 -12.24 9.21 3.75
CA GLY A 232 -12.44 7.76 3.74
C GLY A 232 -13.69 7.32 4.46
N ASP A 233 -13.90 5.99 4.43
CA ASP A 233 -14.99 5.32 5.12
C ASP A 233 -14.53 3.92 5.56
N GLY A 234 -15.29 3.29 6.47
CA GLY A 234 -14.93 1.97 6.96
C GLY A 234 -15.70 1.53 8.20
N PRO A 235 -15.37 0.33 8.71
CA PRO A 235 -16.13 -0.28 9.81
C PRO A 235 -16.08 0.51 11.12
N ASP A 236 -15.03 1.32 11.33
CA ASP A 236 -14.85 2.11 12.54
C ASP A 236 -15.37 3.55 12.43
N ARG A 237 -16.17 3.88 11.40
CA ARG A 237 -16.71 5.23 11.19
C ARG A 237 -17.36 5.82 12.44
N ALA A 238 -18.26 5.10 13.09
CA ALA A 238 -18.94 5.56 14.31
C ALA A 238 -17.96 5.80 15.49
N ARG A 239 -16.89 5.00 15.58
CA ARG A 239 -15.84 5.23 16.59
C ARG A 239 -15.00 6.47 16.27
N VAL A 240 -14.74 6.73 15.01
CA VAL A 240 -14.02 7.94 14.55
C VAL A 240 -14.84 9.18 14.85
N ASP A 241 -16.16 9.16 14.60
CA ASP A 241 -17.10 10.23 14.97
C ASP A 241 -17.03 10.51 16.48
N PHE A 242 -17.10 9.47 17.32
CA PHE A 242 -16.99 9.60 18.78
C PHE A 242 -15.61 10.15 19.24
N TRP A 243 -14.51 9.67 18.69
CA TRP A 243 -13.19 10.17 19.07
C TRP A 243 -12.94 11.61 18.62
N ALA A 244 -13.59 12.06 17.55
CA ALA A 244 -13.49 13.43 17.07
C ALA A 244 -14.05 14.45 18.08
N GLU A 245 -14.95 14.05 18.97
CA GLU A 245 -15.52 14.90 20.04
C GLU A 245 -14.46 15.36 21.06
N ALA A 246 -13.33 14.68 21.18
CA ALA A 246 -12.24 15.07 22.07
C ALA A 246 -11.45 16.28 21.55
N ALA A 247 -11.55 16.61 20.27
CA ALA A 247 -10.93 17.78 19.67
C ALA A 247 -11.82 19.02 19.81
N PRO A 248 -11.27 20.25 19.67
CA PRO A 248 -12.08 21.46 19.66
C PRO A 248 -13.22 21.40 18.65
N ALA A 249 -14.40 21.90 19.02
CA ALA A 249 -15.61 21.82 18.21
C ALA A 249 -15.37 22.37 16.79
N GLY A 250 -15.73 21.59 15.77
CA GLY A 250 -15.58 21.94 14.35
C GLY A 250 -14.17 21.84 13.79
N SER A 251 -13.16 21.42 14.57
CA SER A 251 -11.79 21.24 14.08
C SER A 251 -11.57 19.91 13.32
N VAL A 252 -12.47 18.95 13.43
CA VAL A 252 -12.40 17.67 12.70
C VAL A 252 -13.51 17.59 11.67
N GLN A 253 -13.14 17.28 10.42
CA GLN A 253 -14.08 17.14 9.30
C GLN A 253 -13.98 15.74 8.69
N LEU A 254 -15.07 14.97 8.74
CA LEU A 254 -15.16 13.67 8.09
C LEU A 254 -15.77 13.83 6.69
N LEU A 255 -14.92 13.81 5.68
CA LEU A 255 -15.29 14.13 4.31
C LEU A 255 -15.87 12.92 3.53
N GLY A 256 -15.89 11.72 4.15
CA GLY A 256 -16.32 10.50 3.49
C GLY A 256 -15.34 10.02 2.42
N SER A 257 -15.75 9.01 1.65
CA SER A 257 -14.92 8.46 0.57
C SER A 257 -14.82 9.44 -0.59
N ARG A 258 -13.60 9.71 -1.06
CA ARG A 258 -13.31 10.54 -2.23
C ARG A 258 -12.35 9.80 -3.16
N TYR A 259 -12.47 10.04 -4.47
CA TYR A 259 -11.70 9.34 -5.51
C TYR A 259 -11.21 10.32 -6.59
N GLY A 260 -10.29 9.86 -7.43
CA GLY A 260 -9.82 10.61 -8.60
C GLY A 260 -9.37 12.02 -8.25
N ASP A 261 -9.74 12.97 -9.11
CA ASP A 261 -9.31 14.37 -9.02
C ASP A 261 -9.84 15.08 -7.77
N GLU A 262 -11.05 14.72 -7.30
CA GLU A 262 -11.60 15.28 -6.06
C GLU A 262 -10.70 14.94 -4.86
N LYS A 263 -10.28 13.67 -4.74
CA LYS A 263 -9.34 13.25 -3.69
C LYS A 263 -8.01 14.01 -3.80
N ILE A 264 -7.45 14.07 -4.99
CA ILE A 264 -6.18 14.75 -5.25
C ILE A 264 -6.29 16.24 -4.92
N GLY A 265 -7.40 16.90 -5.29
CA GLY A 265 -7.67 18.29 -4.93
C GLY A 265 -7.74 18.55 -3.43
N LEU A 266 -8.34 17.63 -2.66
CA LEU A 266 -8.37 17.70 -1.20
C LEU A 266 -6.98 17.48 -0.57
N LEU A 267 -6.23 16.47 -1.05
CA LEU A 267 -4.87 16.21 -0.57
C LEU A 267 -3.94 17.40 -0.82
N GLY A 268 -4.06 18.06 -1.97
CA GLY A 268 -3.25 19.25 -2.31
C GLY A 268 -3.53 20.50 -1.48
N GLN A 269 -4.63 20.52 -0.70
CA GLN A 269 -4.97 21.61 0.21
C GLN A 269 -4.44 21.41 1.63
N LEU A 270 -3.78 20.29 1.90
CA LEU A 270 -3.24 19.97 3.21
C LEU A 270 -1.88 20.64 3.44
N ASP A 271 -1.61 21.04 4.66
CA ASP A 271 -0.30 21.51 5.11
C ASP A 271 0.56 20.33 5.63
N VAL A 272 -0.10 19.26 6.13
CA VAL A 272 0.54 18.02 6.59
C VAL A 272 -0.37 16.83 6.35
N PHE A 273 0.20 15.72 5.91
CA PHE A 273 -0.50 14.44 5.80
C PHE A 273 -0.06 13.49 6.92
N ALA A 274 -0.96 13.10 7.80
CA ALA A 274 -0.67 12.22 8.94
C ALA A 274 -1.14 10.78 8.68
N HIS A 275 -0.25 9.79 8.87
CA HIS A 275 -0.54 8.37 8.66
C HIS A 275 0.04 7.51 9.79
N THR A 276 -0.77 7.28 10.81
CA THR A 276 -0.40 6.65 12.09
C THR A 276 -0.59 5.14 12.11
N SER A 277 -0.52 4.48 10.94
CA SER A 277 -0.78 3.04 10.80
C SER A 277 0.09 2.17 11.69
N HIS A 278 -0.50 1.09 12.20
CA HIS A 278 0.19 0.05 12.97
C HIS A 278 0.96 -0.94 12.08
N TYR A 279 0.57 -1.07 10.82
CA TYR A 279 1.29 -1.85 9.81
C TYR A 279 0.83 -1.43 8.40
N GLU A 280 1.72 -1.51 7.44
CA GLU A 280 1.46 -1.28 6.01
C GLU A 280 2.36 -2.18 5.15
N GLY A 281 1.98 -2.37 3.88
CA GLY A 281 2.95 -2.74 2.84
C GLY A 281 3.72 -1.49 2.41
N LEU A 282 3.06 -0.64 1.65
CA LEU A 282 3.51 0.71 1.29
C LEU A 282 2.24 1.56 1.04
N PRO A 283 1.95 2.60 1.87
CA PRO A 283 0.69 3.35 1.78
C PRO A 283 0.68 4.32 0.60
N THR A 284 -0.11 4.03 -0.45
CA THR A 284 -0.24 4.90 -1.62
C THR A 284 -0.74 6.31 -1.28
N ALA A 285 -1.61 6.44 -0.27
CA ALA A 285 -2.15 7.75 0.11
C ALA A 285 -1.06 8.71 0.61
N VAL A 286 -0.02 8.19 1.28
CA VAL A 286 1.15 9.02 1.66
C VAL A 286 1.92 9.45 0.42
N LEU A 287 2.17 8.54 -0.53
CA LEU A 287 2.87 8.87 -1.77
C LEU A 287 2.08 9.88 -2.61
N GLU A 288 0.74 9.77 -2.64
CA GLU A 288 -0.13 10.74 -3.31
C GLU A 288 0.02 12.15 -2.69
N ALA A 289 -0.03 12.28 -1.37
CA ALA A 289 0.12 13.56 -0.68
C ALA A 289 1.54 14.14 -0.88
N VAL A 290 2.56 13.32 -0.70
CA VAL A 290 3.98 13.73 -0.84
C VAL A 290 4.29 14.14 -2.29
N ALA A 291 3.73 13.46 -3.29
CA ALA A 291 3.86 13.86 -4.70
C ALA A 291 3.29 15.27 -4.99
N LEU A 292 2.26 15.67 -4.25
CA LEU A 292 1.71 17.04 -4.31
C LEU A 292 2.57 18.08 -3.57
N GLY A 293 3.61 17.62 -2.87
CA GLY A 293 4.48 18.48 -2.08
C GLY A 293 3.99 18.67 -0.63
N VAL A 294 3.06 17.86 -0.17
CA VAL A 294 2.55 17.89 1.21
C VAL A 294 3.47 17.06 2.11
N PRO A 295 4.11 17.67 3.13
CA PRO A 295 4.94 16.95 4.08
C PRO A 295 4.12 15.95 4.90
N CYS A 296 4.77 14.88 5.36
CA CYS A 296 4.04 13.83 6.05
C CYS A 296 4.53 13.55 7.47
N VAL A 297 3.62 13.07 8.31
CA VAL A 297 3.93 12.41 9.58
C VAL A 297 3.56 10.93 9.43
N VAL A 298 4.54 10.04 9.54
CA VAL A 298 4.33 8.60 9.37
C VAL A 298 4.88 7.81 10.55
N THR A 299 4.32 6.64 10.84
CA THR A 299 4.96 5.67 11.74
C THR A 299 6.02 4.84 11.01
N GLU A 300 6.99 4.29 11.72
CA GLU A 300 7.95 3.30 11.16
C GLU A 300 7.23 2.12 10.48
N ALA A 301 6.08 1.75 11.00
CA ALA A 301 5.27 0.65 10.50
C ALA A 301 4.69 0.87 9.09
N THR A 302 4.79 2.09 8.56
CA THR A 302 4.40 2.43 7.17
C THR A 302 5.41 1.99 6.12
N ASN A 303 6.63 1.61 6.53
CA ASN A 303 7.77 1.33 5.65
C ASN A 303 8.26 2.53 4.82
N LEU A 304 7.82 3.74 5.18
CA LEU A 304 8.26 5.00 4.55
C LEU A 304 9.22 5.78 5.43
N GLY A 305 9.46 5.36 6.68
CA GLY A 305 10.24 6.12 7.67
C GLY A 305 11.66 6.45 7.18
N SER A 306 12.39 5.51 6.58
CA SER A 306 13.73 5.77 6.02
C SER A 306 13.67 6.82 4.91
N TYR A 307 12.76 6.67 3.96
CA TYR A 307 12.60 7.64 2.87
C TYR A 307 12.25 9.04 3.37
N VAL A 308 11.33 9.16 4.34
CA VAL A 308 10.96 10.47 4.93
C VAL A 308 12.15 11.14 5.59
N ARG A 309 13.00 10.39 6.30
CA ARG A 309 14.25 10.91 6.90
C ARG A 309 15.29 11.29 5.86
N ASP A 310 15.56 10.39 4.91
CA ASP A 310 16.64 10.57 3.91
C ASP A 310 16.37 11.79 3.02
N PHE A 311 15.10 12.04 2.68
CA PHE A 311 14.70 13.20 1.89
C PHE A 311 14.33 14.43 2.74
N GLY A 312 14.18 14.30 4.06
CA GLY A 312 13.80 15.40 4.95
C GLY A 312 12.41 15.95 4.64
N CYS A 313 11.46 15.12 4.23
CA CYS A 313 10.14 15.53 3.74
C CYS A 313 9.01 15.40 4.78
N GLY A 314 9.35 15.26 6.08
CA GLY A 314 8.37 15.13 7.15
C GLY A 314 8.94 14.60 8.45
N GLU A 315 8.09 13.99 9.26
CA GLU A 315 8.40 13.46 10.58
C GLU A 315 8.10 11.95 10.66
N VAL A 316 8.92 11.23 11.41
CA VAL A 316 8.76 9.79 11.59
C VAL A 316 8.54 9.46 13.06
N LEU A 317 7.43 8.81 13.36
CA LEU A 317 7.09 8.35 14.70
C LEU A 317 7.60 6.91 14.90
N ALA A 318 8.32 6.67 15.97
CA ALA A 318 8.81 5.33 16.32
C ALA A 318 7.65 4.31 16.54
N ALA A 319 6.51 4.80 16.98
CA ALA A 319 5.27 4.04 17.14
C ALA A 319 4.04 4.96 17.02
N ALA A 320 2.87 4.37 16.85
CA ALA A 320 1.60 5.10 16.93
C ALA A 320 1.38 5.56 18.39
N SER A 321 1.71 6.82 18.67
CA SER A 321 1.58 7.47 19.98
C SER A 321 0.99 8.87 19.79
N PRO A 322 -0.11 9.19 20.50
CA PRO A 322 -0.73 10.52 20.43
C PRO A 322 0.27 11.66 20.74
N THR A 323 1.03 11.54 21.82
CA THR A 323 2.00 12.55 22.24
C THR A 323 3.13 12.75 21.21
N LEU A 324 3.63 11.65 20.61
CA LEU A 324 4.62 11.78 19.52
C LEU A 324 4.04 12.45 18.30
N LEU A 325 2.79 12.18 17.97
CA LEU A 325 2.09 12.82 16.86
C LEU A 325 1.90 14.31 17.13
N ALA A 326 1.38 14.68 18.31
CA ALA A 326 1.19 16.08 18.69
C ALA A 326 2.52 16.86 18.62
N ALA A 327 3.60 16.31 19.17
CA ALA A 327 4.93 16.91 19.10
C ALA A 327 5.44 17.08 17.64
N ALA A 328 5.21 16.10 16.77
CA ALA A 328 5.56 16.19 15.36
C ALA A 328 4.74 17.29 14.63
N LEU A 329 3.44 17.36 14.91
CA LEU A 329 2.56 18.41 14.37
C LEU A 329 3.00 19.81 14.81
N HIS A 330 3.41 19.98 16.07
CA HIS A 330 3.96 21.27 16.58
C HIS A 330 5.23 21.68 15.82
N ARG A 331 6.16 20.74 15.56
CA ARG A 331 7.37 21.04 14.78
C ARG A 331 7.05 21.47 13.35
N LEU A 332 6.13 20.77 12.69
CA LEU A 332 5.73 21.13 11.33
C LEU A 332 4.93 22.44 11.28
N HIS A 333 4.06 22.67 12.25
CA HIS A 333 3.33 23.95 12.38
C HIS A 333 4.27 25.14 12.62
N ALA A 334 5.29 24.99 13.47
CA ALA A 334 6.30 26.04 13.68
C ALA A 334 7.05 26.37 12.38
N ARG A 335 7.38 25.35 11.57
CA ARG A 335 7.98 25.56 10.23
C ARG A 335 7.01 26.25 9.26
N TRP A 336 5.74 25.86 9.29
CA TRP A 336 4.69 26.46 8.47
C TRP A 336 4.50 27.96 8.82
N LEU A 337 4.50 28.32 10.10
CA LEU A 337 4.41 29.72 10.56
C LEU A 337 5.64 30.55 10.17
N ALA A 338 6.82 29.96 10.20
CA ALA A 338 8.06 30.67 9.95
C ALA A 338 8.16 31.25 8.53
N GLN A 339 7.48 30.64 7.54
CA GLN A 339 7.44 31.09 6.13
C GLN A 339 8.79 31.59 5.57
N VAL A 340 9.90 31.01 6.03
CA VAL A 340 11.24 31.42 5.59
C VAL A 340 11.42 31.01 4.13
N PRO A 341 11.83 31.93 3.24
CA PRO A 341 12.14 31.56 1.85
C PRO A 341 13.14 30.40 1.79
N GLY A 342 12.79 29.33 1.05
CA GLY A 342 13.61 28.12 0.93
C GLY A 342 13.43 27.06 2.04
N SER A 343 12.60 27.31 3.07
CA SER A 343 12.31 26.31 4.12
C SER A 343 11.16 25.36 3.78
N SER A 344 10.52 25.53 2.63
CA SER A 344 9.42 24.69 2.17
C SER A 344 9.88 23.24 2.01
N LEU A 345 9.14 22.31 2.61
CA LEU A 345 9.39 20.86 2.44
C LEU A 345 8.85 20.30 1.11
N ALA A 346 8.07 21.07 0.37
CA ALA A 346 7.42 20.63 -0.85
C ALA A 346 8.38 20.14 -1.95
N PRO A 347 9.55 20.75 -2.20
CA PRO A 347 10.54 20.21 -3.12
C PRO A 347 11.07 18.84 -2.67
N HIS A 348 11.40 18.68 -1.39
CA HIS A 348 11.88 17.44 -0.78
C HIS A 348 10.86 16.31 -0.91
N CYS A 349 9.57 16.64 -0.70
CA CYS A 349 8.46 15.72 -0.87
C CYS A 349 8.39 15.19 -2.30
N ARG A 350 8.39 16.07 -3.29
CA ARG A 350 8.34 15.69 -4.70
C ARG A 350 9.58 14.92 -5.14
N ASP A 351 10.76 15.30 -4.64
CA ASP A 351 12.02 14.63 -4.94
C ASP A 351 12.05 13.20 -4.40
N MET A 352 11.51 12.95 -3.19
CA MET A 352 11.36 11.59 -2.66
C MET A 352 10.59 10.69 -3.63
N VAL A 353 9.46 11.14 -4.15
CA VAL A 353 8.64 10.34 -5.06
C VAL A 353 9.33 10.18 -6.42
N ALA A 354 9.86 11.25 -6.98
CA ALA A 354 10.51 11.26 -8.28
C ALA A 354 11.79 10.41 -8.30
N THR A 355 12.49 10.31 -7.17
CA THR A 355 13.76 9.58 -7.07
C THR A 355 13.55 8.15 -6.59
N ALA A 356 12.86 7.94 -5.47
CA ALA A 356 12.79 6.63 -4.83
C ALA A 356 11.70 5.71 -5.40
N PHE A 357 10.61 6.28 -5.94
CA PHE A 357 9.42 5.54 -6.37
C PHE A 357 9.14 5.64 -7.87
N CYS A 358 10.06 6.20 -8.67
CA CYS A 358 9.86 6.30 -10.11
C CYS A 358 10.02 4.95 -10.82
N TRP A 359 9.12 4.65 -11.73
CA TRP A 359 9.11 3.40 -12.48
C TRP A 359 10.39 3.14 -13.31
N PRO A 360 10.99 4.13 -14.02
CA PRO A 360 12.24 3.91 -14.74
C PRO A 360 13.37 3.34 -13.89
N ARG A 361 13.44 3.72 -12.60
CA ARG A 361 14.44 3.19 -11.66
C ARG A 361 14.07 1.79 -11.16
N LEU A 362 12.79 1.52 -10.94
CA LEU A 362 12.35 0.29 -10.30
C LEU A 362 12.15 -0.88 -11.28
N LEU A 363 11.76 -0.62 -12.52
CA LEU A 363 11.53 -1.66 -13.52
C LEU A 363 12.71 -2.61 -13.74
N PRO A 364 13.98 -2.14 -13.84
CA PRO A 364 15.13 -3.05 -13.94
C PRO A 364 15.26 -4.00 -12.73
N ALA A 365 14.97 -3.50 -11.52
CA ALA A 365 15.00 -4.32 -10.31
C ALA A 365 13.87 -5.39 -10.30
N TYR A 366 12.69 -5.05 -10.81
CA TYR A 366 11.61 -6.03 -11.02
C TYR A 366 12.01 -7.09 -12.07
N GLN A 367 12.65 -6.68 -13.16
CA GLN A 367 13.16 -7.64 -14.17
C GLN A 367 14.18 -8.59 -13.55
N GLN A 368 15.10 -8.07 -12.75
CA GLN A 368 16.09 -8.86 -12.03
C GLN A 368 15.43 -9.83 -11.04
N LEU A 369 14.39 -9.39 -10.31
CA LEU A 369 13.61 -10.23 -9.42
C LEU A 369 13.02 -11.46 -10.15
N TYR A 370 12.46 -11.27 -11.34
CA TYR A 370 11.89 -12.37 -12.12
C TYR A 370 12.97 -13.25 -12.75
N GLN A 371 14.08 -12.70 -13.20
CA GLN A 371 15.23 -13.49 -13.69
C GLN A 371 15.80 -14.38 -12.58
N GLN A 372 15.95 -13.85 -11.36
CA GLN A 372 16.36 -14.62 -10.20
C GLN A 372 15.34 -15.71 -9.81
N ALA A 373 14.06 -15.45 -10.03
CA ALA A 373 13.01 -16.44 -9.78
C ALA A 373 13.04 -17.59 -10.81
N LEU A 374 13.42 -17.32 -12.06
CA LEU A 374 13.60 -18.36 -13.10
C LEU A 374 14.82 -19.23 -12.85
N ALA A 375 15.87 -18.69 -12.23
CA ALA A 375 17.13 -19.39 -11.97
C ALA A 375 17.11 -20.22 -10.67
N ALA A 376 16.07 -20.09 -9.84
CA ALA A 376 15.92 -20.75 -8.54
C ALA A 376 15.25 -22.13 -8.66
#